data_af61e7293443165721b7438a88873c28
#
_entry.id   af61e7293443165721b7438a88873c28
#
_cell.length_a   1.000
_cell.length_b   1.000
_cell.length_c   1.000
_cell.angle_alpha   90.00
_cell.angle_beta   90.00
_cell.angle_gamma   90.00
#
_symmetry.space_group_name_H-M   'P 1'
#
loop_
_entity.id
_entity.type
_entity.pdbx_description
1 polymer ?
#
loop_
_entity_poly.entity_id
_entity_poly.type
_entity_poly.pdbx_seq_one_letter_code
_entity_poly.pdbx_strand_id
1 'polypeptide(L)'
;MELVACVDARPEALEAACDAGVITARQCYPSIGDAIEDQKTDAVLVTTDGAQHGDVVRAALRARKHVLVEKPFVESMAEARELVDQAAALNRTLMVSQNYRFFPAVRAAQRIVKGQELGQLLHVDIDFRRFAHVSHRLHWRHPLLLDMGIHHFDLMRAVLGREPRTVDCRACNPPWCGYSDPPEAAAIVDFGDGVTVSYRGSWLHPERPTAWAGEWLMEFEQGTVTWTSRGDRSGLRSAEGDAVSVYRHGTVPDRIALPHLELFDRAGALDAFTRALAAGTTPESTAGENLGSLALALGAIRSAECREPVQLMTSANSR
;
A
#
# COMPACT_ATOMS: atom_id res chain seq x y z
N MET A 1 -8.19 16.73 -13.84
CA MET A 1 -8.23 17.24 -12.43
C MET A 1 -7.42 18.51 -12.38
N GLU A 2 -7.88 19.50 -11.63
CA GLU A 2 -7.20 20.78 -11.39
C GLU A 2 -6.88 20.89 -9.90
N LEU A 3 -5.67 21.35 -9.55
CA LEU A 3 -5.28 21.66 -8.19
C LEU A 3 -5.75 23.08 -7.86
N VAL A 4 -6.73 23.19 -6.99
CA VAL A 4 -7.38 24.48 -6.64
C VAL A 4 -6.99 25.00 -5.27
N ALA A 5 -6.47 24.16 -4.38
CA ALA A 5 -6.00 24.52 -3.05
C ALA A 5 -4.85 23.64 -2.59
N CYS A 6 -3.93 24.19 -1.82
CA CYS A 6 -2.87 23.50 -1.10
C CYS A 6 -2.95 23.87 0.39
N VAL A 7 -2.88 22.86 1.24
CA VAL A 7 -2.99 23.03 2.69
C VAL A 7 -1.76 22.46 3.37
N ASP A 8 -1.07 23.25 4.15
CA ASP A 8 -0.02 22.80 5.08
C ASP A 8 0.00 23.76 6.30
N ALA A 9 0.17 23.20 7.49
CA ALA A 9 0.28 24.00 8.72
C ALA A 9 1.61 24.79 8.80
N ARG A 10 2.59 24.40 7.99
CA ARG A 10 3.91 25.04 7.92
C ARG A 10 3.93 26.05 6.78
N PRO A 11 4.08 27.35 7.06
CA PRO A 11 4.13 28.39 6.02
C PRO A 11 5.25 28.15 4.97
N GLU A 12 6.41 27.67 5.43
CA GLU A 12 7.56 27.39 4.55
C GLU A 12 7.28 26.29 3.51
N ALA A 13 6.40 25.34 3.83
CA ALA A 13 5.99 24.32 2.87
C ALA A 13 5.08 24.89 1.77
N LEU A 14 4.20 25.82 2.14
CA LEU A 14 3.35 26.54 1.19
C LEU A 14 4.17 27.49 0.30
N GLU A 15 5.14 28.20 0.88
CA GLU A 15 6.08 29.06 0.13
C GLU A 15 6.86 28.23 -0.89
N ALA A 16 7.42 27.08 -0.47
CA ALA A 16 8.13 26.17 -1.37
C ALA A 16 7.26 25.65 -2.53
N ALA A 17 5.97 25.37 -2.28
CA ALA A 17 5.03 24.96 -3.33
C ALA A 17 4.73 26.09 -4.33
N CYS A 18 4.66 27.34 -3.85
CA CYS A 18 4.51 28.51 -4.70
C CYS A 18 5.79 28.75 -5.55
N ASP A 19 6.98 28.69 -4.94
CA ASP A 19 8.26 28.89 -5.62
C ASP A 19 8.52 27.83 -6.70
N ALA A 20 8.05 26.60 -6.46
CA ALA A 20 8.08 25.51 -7.43
C ALA A 20 7.05 25.67 -8.57
N GLY A 21 6.21 26.71 -8.54
CA GLY A 21 5.16 26.95 -9.54
C GLY A 21 4.02 25.93 -9.52
N VAL A 22 3.89 25.17 -8.43
CA VAL A 22 2.83 24.15 -8.29
C VAL A 22 1.48 24.82 -8.04
N ILE A 23 1.49 25.91 -7.29
CA ILE A 23 0.30 26.65 -6.85
C ILE A 23 0.62 28.13 -6.66
N THR A 24 -0.41 28.97 -6.58
CA THR A 24 -0.27 30.39 -6.27
C THR A 24 -0.57 30.67 -4.78
N ALA A 25 -0.05 31.77 -4.25
CA ALA A 25 -0.26 32.15 -2.85
C ALA A 25 -1.76 32.30 -2.45
N ARG A 26 -2.62 32.64 -3.42
CA ARG A 26 -4.08 32.73 -3.20
C ARG A 26 -4.78 31.38 -3.00
N GLN A 27 -4.10 30.29 -3.31
CA GLN A 27 -4.59 28.91 -3.19
C GLN A 27 -3.96 28.19 -1.99
N CYS A 28 -3.19 28.91 -1.18
CA CYS A 28 -2.51 28.38 0.00
C CYS A 28 -3.31 28.64 1.27
N TYR A 29 -3.52 27.60 2.08
CA TYR A 29 -4.35 27.67 3.29
C TYR A 29 -3.60 27.02 4.45
N PRO A 30 -3.68 27.61 5.68
CA PRO A 30 -3.04 27.03 6.86
C PRO A 30 -3.82 25.84 7.44
N SER A 31 -5.11 25.71 7.10
CA SER A 31 -5.95 24.60 7.57
C SER A 31 -6.87 24.05 6.49
N ILE A 32 -7.28 22.80 6.65
CA ILE A 32 -8.24 22.18 5.74
C ILE A 32 -9.62 22.84 5.83
N GLY A 33 -10.02 23.33 7.01
CA GLY A 33 -11.28 24.02 7.20
C GLY A 33 -11.37 25.26 6.30
N ASP A 34 -10.35 26.11 6.35
CA ASP A 34 -10.29 27.34 5.55
C ASP A 34 -10.35 27.03 4.03
N ALA A 35 -9.60 26.01 3.59
CA ALA A 35 -9.58 25.62 2.19
C ALA A 35 -10.92 25.07 1.68
N ILE A 36 -11.63 24.30 2.50
CA ILE A 36 -12.92 23.70 2.14
C ILE A 36 -14.02 24.74 2.09
N GLU A 37 -13.99 25.73 2.98
CA GLU A 37 -14.98 26.82 3.03
C GLU A 37 -14.80 27.78 1.85
N ASP A 38 -13.55 28.10 1.48
CA ASP A 38 -13.26 29.08 0.43
C ASP A 38 -13.35 28.50 -1.00
N GLN A 39 -13.06 27.21 -1.19
CA GLN A 39 -12.93 26.61 -2.51
C GLN A 39 -14.04 25.63 -2.87
N LYS A 40 -14.47 25.68 -4.12
CA LYS A 40 -15.35 24.67 -4.74
C LYS A 40 -14.54 23.44 -5.12
N THR A 41 -14.08 22.71 -4.11
CA THR A 41 -13.36 21.46 -4.31
C THR A 41 -14.31 20.28 -4.40
N ASP A 42 -14.04 19.32 -5.27
CA ASP A 42 -14.78 18.04 -5.35
C ASP A 42 -14.14 16.95 -4.51
N ALA A 43 -12.81 16.99 -4.38
CA ALA A 43 -12.03 15.96 -3.72
C ALA A 43 -10.83 16.51 -2.97
N VAL A 44 -10.38 15.77 -1.96
CA VAL A 44 -9.18 16.07 -1.14
C VAL A 44 -8.19 14.93 -1.31
N LEU A 45 -6.94 15.28 -1.65
CA LEU A 45 -5.79 14.39 -1.55
C LEU A 45 -5.10 14.61 -0.20
N VAL A 46 -5.09 13.58 0.65
CA VAL A 46 -4.50 13.64 1.99
C VAL A 46 -3.10 13.03 1.97
N THR A 47 -2.09 13.86 2.22
CA THR A 47 -0.66 13.50 2.22
C THR A 47 0.06 13.99 3.49
N THR A 48 -0.69 14.22 4.56
CA THR A 48 -0.17 14.58 5.88
C THR A 48 0.57 13.41 6.53
N ASP A 49 1.11 13.62 7.72
CA ASP A 49 1.63 12.50 8.52
C ASP A 49 0.51 11.51 8.86
N GLY A 50 0.82 10.21 8.89
CA GLY A 50 -0.16 9.14 9.09
C GLY A 50 -1.05 9.31 10.31
N ALA A 51 -0.50 9.83 11.41
CA ALA A 51 -1.26 10.12 12.63
C ALA A 51 -2.38 11.17 12.44
N GLN A 52 -2.29 12.00 11.39
CA GLN A 52 -3.28 13.04 11.08
C GLN A 52 -4.31 12.60 10.03
N HIS A 53 -4.09 11.47 9.37
CA HIS A 53 -4.96 11.01 8.27
C HIS A 53 -6.44 10.95 8.69
N GLY A 54 -6.73 10.33 9.84
CA GLY A 54 -8.10 10.15 10.31
C GLY A 54 -8.86 11.48 10.47
N ASP A 55 -8.24 12.46 11.09
CA ASP A 55 -8.87 13.78 11.33
C ASP A 55 -9.10 14.55 10.03
N VAL A 56 -8.11 14.55 9.12
CA VAL A 56 -8.22 15.24 7.84
C VAL A 56 -9.27 14.56 6.95
N VAL A 57 -9.28 13.22 6.88
CA VAL A 57 -10.30 12.44 6.15
C VAL A 57 -11.70 12.73 6.70
N ARG A 58 -11.86 12.72 8.03
CA ARG A 58 -13.13 13.00 8.70
C ARG A 58 -13.64 14.42 8.38
N ALA A 59 -12.76 15.41 8.40
CA ALA A 59 -13.10 16.80 8.03
C ALA A 59 -13.56 16.88 6.56
N ALA A 60 -12.82 16.27 5.63
CA ALA A 60 -13.18 16.26 4.22
C ALA A 60 -14.51 15.56 3.95
N LEU A 61 -14.76 14.40 4.60
CA LEU A 61 -16.04 13.69 4.46
C LEU A 61 -17.21 14.49 5.02
N ARG A 62 -17.07 15.15 6.18
CA ARG A 62 -18.11 16.06 6.74
C ARG A 62 -18.44 17.19 5.77
N ALA A 63 -17.46 17.71 5.05
CA ALA A 63 -17.65 18.69 3.98
C ALA A 63 -18.13 18.08 2.66
N ARG A 64 -18.52 16.79 2.66
CA ARG A 64 -19.03 16.04 1.50
C ARG A 64 -18.05 15.98 0.33
N LYS A 65 -16.74 15.95 0.61
CA LYS A 65 -15.71 15.78 -0.42
C LYS A 65 -15.36 14.29 -0.61
N HIS A 66 -14.98 13.93 -1.84
CA HIS A 66 -14.33 12.65 -2.10
C HIS A 66 -12.90 12.70 -1.56
N VAL A 67 -12.32 11.56 -1.17
CA VAL A 67 -11.00 11.54 -0.52
C VAL A 67 -10.11 10.45 -1.14
N LEU A 68 -8.89 10.85 -1.49
CA LEU A 68 -7.76 9.95 -1.72
C LEU A 68 -6.73 10.19 -0.61
N VAL A 69 -6.46 9.19 0.23
CA VAL A 69 -5.53 9.30 1.35
C VAL A 69 -4.30 8.43 1.16
N GLU A 70 -3.12 8.94 1.52
CA GLU A 70 -1.88 8.15 1.55
C GLU A 70 -1.96 7.01 2.58
N LYS A 71 -1.10 6.00 2.38
CA LYS A 71 -0.94 4.89 3.32
C LYS A 71 0.01 5.28 4.48
N PRO A 72 -0.10 4.64 5.66
CA PRO A 72 -1.21 3.79 6.07
C PRO A 72 -2.49 4.61 6.21
N PHE A 73 -3.63 4.00 5.90
CA PHE A 73 -4.91 4.71 5.94
C PHE A 73 -5.14 5.39 7.29
N VAL A 74 -5.12 4.62 8.36
CA VAL A 74 -5.09 5.01 9.76
C VAL A 74 -4.38 3.90 10.56
N GLU A 75 -4.17 4.12 11.87
CA GLU A 75 -3.47 3.15 12.73
C GLU A 75 -4.42 2.27 13.57
N SER A 76 -5.74 2.39 13.38
CA SER A 76 -6.76 1.66 14.15
C SER A 76 -7.85 1.10 13.24
N MET A 77 -8.18 -0.19 13.44
CA MET A 77 -9.31 -0.83 12.75
C MET A 77 -10.66 -0.21 13.09
N ALA A 78 -10.83 0.28 14.33
CA ALA A 78 -12.09 0.91 14.75
C ALA A 78 -12.29 2.23 14.00
N GLU A 79 -11.27 3.07 13.94
CA GLU A 79 -11.29 4.33 13.19
C GLU A 79 -11.44 4.09 11.69
N ALA A 80 -10.73 3.10 11.13
CA ALA A 80 -10.85 2.75 9.71
C ALA A 80 -12.30 2.41 9.32
N ARG A 81 -12.98 1.58 10.15
CA ARG A 81 -14.39 1.22 9.91
C ARG A 81 -15.32 2.42 10.05
N GLU A 82 -15.14 3.24 11.09
CA GLU A 82 -15.93 4.48 11.27
C GLU A 82 -15.86 5.37 10.01
N LEU A 83 -14.67 5.60 9.48
CA LEU A 83 -14.47 6.45 8.31
C LEU A 83 -15.04 5.82 7.03
N VAL A 84 -14.95 4.50 6.88
CA VAL A 84 -15.58 3.76 5.77
C VAL A 84 -17.10 3.89 5.83
N ASP A 85 -17.70 3.69 7.00
CA ASP A 85 -19.14 3.82 7.21
C ASP A 85 -19.61 5.26 6.98
N GLN A 86 -18.84 6.23 7.45
CA GLN A 86 -19.12 7.65 7.21
C GLN A 86 -19.06 8.00 5.70
N ALA A 87 -18.06 7.51 4.97
CA ALA A 87 -17.97 7.73 3.53
C ALA A 87 -19.16 7.13 2.79
N ALA A 88 -19.55 5.91 3.17
CA ALA A 88 -20.72 5.23 2.60
C ALA A 88 -22.03 6.00 2.89
N ALA A 89 -22.27 6.42 4.13
CA ALA A 89 -23.45 7.17 4.53
C ALA A 89 -23.57 8.53 3.80
N LEU A 90 -22.44 9.15 3.47
CA LEU A 90 -22.39 10.42 2.74
C LEU A 90 -22.37 10.24 1.21
N ASN A 91 -22.33 9.00 0.72
CA ASN A 91 -22.15 8.67 -0.68
C ASN A 91 -20.90 9.35 -1.27
N ARG A 92 -19.76 9.19 -0.59
CA ARG A 92 -18.45 9.71 -1.00
C ARG A 92 -17.46 8.58 -1.22
N THR A 93 -16.66 8.73 -2.25
CA THR A 93 -15.54 7.83 -2.51
C THR A 93 -14.43 8.15 -1.52
N LEU A 94 -14.01 7.13 -0.79
CA LEU A 94 -12.80 7.15 0.04
C LEU A 94 -11.88 6.04 -0.45
N MET A 95 -10.74 6.42 -1.01
CA MET A 95 -9.73 5.53 -1.58
C MET A 95 -8.40 5.68 -0.85
N VAL A 96 -7.69 4.58 -0.62
CA VAL A 96 -6.33 4.57 -0.08
C VAL A 96 -5.33 4.46 -1.21
N SER A 97 -4.28 5.27 -1.20
CA SER A 97 -3.23 5.31 -2.21
C SER A 97 -2.29 4.10 -2.10
N GLN A 98 -2.79 2.92 -2.44
CA GLN A 98 -1.97 1.69 -2.55
C GLN A 98 -1.26 1.67 -3.91
N ASN A 99 -0.35 2.59 -4.08
CA ASN A 99 0.31 2.92 -5.34
C ASN A 99 1.07 1.75 -5.97
N TYR A 100 1.54 0.75 -5.18
CA TYR A 100 2.25 -0.41 -5.72
C TYR A 100 1.38 -1.30 -6.60
N ARG A 101 0.05 -1.30 -6.43
CA ARG A 101 -0.88 -2.03 -7.32
C ARG A 101 -0.78 -1.56 -8.78
N PHE A 102 -0.34 -0.31 -9.01
CA PHE A 102 -0.32 0.34 -10.30
C PHE A 102 1.03 0.21 -11.03
N PHE A 103 1.77 -0.87 -10.78
CA PHE A 103 2.99 -1.19 -11.53
C PHE A 103 2.77 -2.29 -12.56
N PRO A 104 3.47 -2.24 -13.73
CA PRO A 104 3.29 -3.21 -14.82
C PRO A 104 3.51 -4.66 -14.39
N ALA A 105 4.55 -4.94 -13.59
CA ALA A 105 4.83 -6.30 -13.14
C ALA A 105 3.74 -6.83 -12.20
N VAL A 106 3.17 -5.99 -11.35
CA VAL A 106 2.05 -6.36 -10.48
C VAL A 106 0.83 -6.75 -11.31
N ARG A 107 0.51 -5.96 -12.35
CA ARG A 107 -0.59 -6.27 -13.28
C ARG A 107 -0.37 -7.57 -14.05
N ALA A 108 0.88 -7.87 -14.39
CA ALA A 108 1.21 -9.15 -15.04
C ALA A 108 1.05 -10.33 -14.06
N ALA A 109 1.56 -10.21 -12.82
CA ALA A 109 1.39 -11.24 -11.79
C ALA A 109 -0.09 -11.52 -11.48
N GLN A 110 -0.91 -10.47 -11.31
CA GLN A 110 -2.37 -10.60 -11.13
C GLN A 110 -3.03 -11.38 -12.27
N ARG A 111 -2.64 -11.11 -13.53
CA ARG A 111 -3.20 -11.83 -14.70
C ARG A 111 -2.84 -13.30 -14.69
N ILE A 112 -1.61 -13.65 -14.31
CA ILE A 112 -1.17 -15.05 -14.23
C ILE A 112 -1.99 -15.80 -13.18
N VAL A 113 -2.14 -15.24 -11.97
CA VAL A 113 -2.93 -15.86 -10.91
C VAL A 113 -4.40 -16.02 -11.34
N LYS A 114 -4.99 -14.97 -11.90
CA LYS A 114 -6.39 -14.97 -12.35
C LYS A 114 -6.63 -15.91 -13.52
N GLY A 115 -5.64 -16.07 -14.41
CA GLY A 115 -5.74 -16.91 -15.61
C GLY A 115 -5.72 -18.41 -15.31
N GLN A 116 -5.20 -18.82 -14.15
CA GLN A 116 -5.08 -20.22 -13.72
C GLN A 116 -4.36 -21.16 -14.69
N GLU A 117 -3.56 -20.63 -15.63
CA GLU A 117 -2.84 -21.42 -16.64
C GLU A 117 -1.75 -22.33 -16.07
N LEU A 118 -1.33 -22.07 -14.83
CA LEU A 118 -0.35 -22.85 -14.08
C LEU A 118 -1.00 -23.78 -13.02
N GLY A 119 -2.32 -23.91 -13.04
CA GLY A 119 -3.06 -24.66 -12.04
C GLY A 119 -3.18 -23.91 -10.69
N GLN A 120 -3.38 -24.65 -9.62
CA GLN A 120 -3.58 -24.08 -8.29
C GLN A 120 -2.27 -23.45 -7.76
N LEU A 121 -2.39 -22.27 -7.17
CA LEU A 121 -1.30 -21.67 -6.39
C LEU A 121 -1.18 -22.41 -5.05
N LEU A 122 0.05 -22.73 -4.64
CA LEU A 122 0.36 -23.49 -3.43
C LEU A 122 1.04 -22.63 -2.38
N HIS A 123 2.16 -22.01 -2.76
CA HIS A 123 2.99 -21.24 -1.84
C HIS A 123 3.53 -19.97 -2.48
N VAL A 124 3.79 -18.96 -1.65
CA VAL A 124 4.47 -17.73 -2.08
C VAL A 124 5.55 -17.36 -1.08
N ASP A 125 6.77 -17.15 -1.57
CA ASP A 125 7.83 -16.53 -0.80
C ASP A 125 7.99 -15.06 -1.20
N ILE A 126 8.15 -14.18 -0.21
CA ILE A 126 8.37 -12.75 -0.41
C ILE A 126 9.56 -12.32 0.46
N ASP A 127 10.60 -11.81 -0.17
CA ASP A 127 11.78 -11.29 0.50
C ASP A 127 11.97 -9.81 0.18
N PHE A 128 11.98 -8.97 1.20
CA PHE A 128 12.26 -7.54 1.12
C PHE A 128 13.44 -7.19 2.00
N ARG A 129 14.46 -6.59 1.40
CA ARG A 129 15.69 -6.17 2.10
C ARG A 129 16.15 -4.82 1.58
N ARG A 130 16.24 -3.85 2.48
CA ARG A 130 16.87 -2.56 2.20
C ARG A 130 17.54 -2.01 3.46
N PHE A 131 18.39 -1.03 3.26
CA PHE A 131 18.94 -0.24 4.35
C PHE A 131 18.24 1.12 4.37
N ALA A 132 17.59 1.45 5.48
CA ALA A 132 16.83 2.68 5.59
C ALA A 132 17.03 3.34 6.97
N HIS A 133 18.27 3.65 7.28
CA HIS A 133 18.65 4.32 8.54
C HIS A 133 18.40 5.83 8.45
N VAL A 134 17.12 6.22 8.35
CA VAL A 134 16.67 7.62 8.26
C VAL A 134 15.97 8.04 9.55
N SER A 135 16.21 9.26 10.00
CA SER A 135 15.84 9.74 11.33
C SER A 135 14.36 9.54 11.69
N HIS A 136 13.43 9.80 10.78
CA HIS A 136 12.01 9.61 11.05
C HIS A 136 11.64 8.13 11.26
N ARG A 137 12.26 7.16 10.55
CA ARG A 137 12.00 5.73 10.70
C ARG A 137 12.58 5.15 11.99
N LEU A 138 13.68 5.71 12.48
CA LEU A 138 14.32 5.24 13.72
C LEU A 138 13.40 5.30 14.94
N HIS A 139 12.45 6.24 14.94
CA HIS A 139 11.56 6.53 16.07
C HIS A 139 10.10 6.17 15.81
N TRP A 140 9.75 5.67 14.62
CA TRP A 140 8.39 5.21 14.33
C TRP A 140 8.06 3.92 15.05
N ARG A 141 6.79 3.79 15.42
CA ARG A 141 6.26 2.51 15.86
C ARG A 141 6.15 1.57 14.67
N HIS A 142 6.64 0.33 14.84
CA HIS A 142 6.59 -0.71 13.81
C HIS A 142 7.07 -0.23 12.42
N PRO A 143 8.30 0.33 12.32
CA PRO A 143 8.77 1.03 11.13
C PRO A 143 8.82 0.17 9.87
N LEU A 144 8.95 -1.16 10.03
CA LEU A 144 8.85 -2.07 8.90
C LEU A 144 7.39 -2.36 8.54
N LEU A 145 6.59 -2.83 9.51
CA LEU A 145 5.26 -3.41 9.24
C LEU A 145 4.24 -2.36 8.80
N LEU A 146 4.29 -1.13 9.34
CA LEU A 146 3.37 -0.04 8.99
C LEU A 146 3.86 0.85 7.84
N ASP A 147 5.18 1.01 7.66
CA ASP A 147 5.66 1.86 6.56
C ASP A 147 5.81 1.08 5.25
N MET A 148 6.48 -0.08 5.29
CA MET A 148 6.79 -0.85 4.09
C MET A 148 5.95 -2.13 3.98
N GLY A 149 5.80 -2.86 5.07
CA GLY A 149 5.03 -4.10 5.12
C GLY A 149 3.60 -3.91 4.64
N ILE A 150 2.96 -2.79 4.94
CA ILE A 150 1.60 -2.47 4.49
C ILE A 150 1.46 -2.53 2.95
N HIS A 151 2.49 -2.14 2.19
CA HIS A 151 2.49 -2.28 0.73
C HIS A 151 2.57 -3.74 0.29
N HIS A 152 3.41 -4.54 0.94
CA HIS A 152 3.57 -5.96 0.62
C HIS A 152 2.31 -6.74 0.99
N PHE A 153 1.70 -6.46 2.13
CA PHE A 153 0.44 -7.06 2.58
C PHE A 153 -0.73 -6.70 1.66
N ASP A 154 -0.76 -5.48 1.18
CA ASP A 154 -1.71 -5.05 0.18
C ASP A 154 -1.49 -5.77 -1.17
N LEU A 155 -0.24 -5.91 -1.60
CA LEU A 155 0.12 -6.66 -2.80
C LEU A 155 -0.22 -8.15 -2.70
N MET A 156 -0.03 -8.79 -1.54
CA MET A 156 -0.46 -10.18 -1.32
C MET A 156 -1.94 -10.33 -1.67
N ARG A 157 -2.80 -9.50 -1.09
CA ARG A 157 -4.25 -9.52 -1.35
C ARG A 157 -4.57 -9.21 -2.81
N ALA A 158 -3.96 -8.16 -3.35
CA ALA A 158 -4.22 -7.70 -4.72
C ALA A 158 -3.76 -8.72 -5.78
N VAL A 159 -2.61 -9.37 -5.59
CA VAL A 159 -2.06 -10.34 -6.54
C VAL A 159 -2.77 -11.68 -6.42
N LEU A 160 -3.01 -12.15 -5.20
CA LEU A 160 -3.66 -13.44 -4.95
C LEU A 160 -5.17 -13.39 -5.19
N GLY A 161 -5.79 -12.20 -5.13
CA GLY A 161 -7.24 -12.03 -5.21
C GLY A 161 -7.98 -12.71 -4.06
N ARG A 162 -7.35 -12.82 -2.88
CA ARG A 162 -7.85 -13.53 -1.70
C ARG A 162 -7.64 -12.70 -0.44
N GLU A 163 -8.43 -12.99 0.58
CA GLU A 163 -8.28 -12.40 1.91
C GLU A 163 -7.49 -13.33 2.83
N PRO A 164 -6.54 -12.79 3.62
CA PRO A 164 -5.80 -13.56 4.60
C PRO A 164 -6.70 -13.98 5.78
N ARG A 165 -6.51 -15.20 6.30
CA ARG A 165 -7.25 -15.75 7.42
C ARG A 165 -6.49 -15.66 8.74
N THR A 166 -5.20 -15.98 8.71
CA THR A 166 -4.34 -15.94 9.89
C THR A 166 -2.97 -15.38 9.55
N VAL A 167 -2.29 -14.82 10.55
CA VAL A 167 -0.89 -14.42 10.47
C VAL A 167 -0.14 -14.86 11.73
N ASP A 168 1.02 -15.49 11.55
CA ASP A 168 2.02 -15.74 12.59
C ASP A 168 3.28 -14.92 12.24
N CYS A 169 3.61 -13.94 13.08
CA CYS A 169 4.69 -13.00 12.84
C CYS A 169 5.69 -12.99 14.00
N ARG A 170 6.97 -12.86 13.63
CA ARG A 170 8.06 -12.58 14.58
C ARG A 170 8.79 -11.34 14.11
N ALA A 171 8.91 -10.36 14.99
CA ALA A 171 9.66 -9.14 14.74
C ALA A 171 10.93 -9.11 15.60
N CYS A 172 11.99 -8.55 15.05
CA CYS A 172 13.30 -8.49 15.70
C CYS A 172 13.83 -7.05 15.71
N ASN A 173 14.34 -6.65 16.89
CA ASN A 173 15.02 -5.37 17.07
C ASN A 173 16.43 -5.64 17.65
N PRO A 174 17.46 -5.84 16.80
CA PRO A 174 18.82 -6.07 17.26
C PRO A 174 19.36 -4.84 18.01
N PRO A 175 20.07 -5.00 19.15
CA PRO A 175 20.54 -3.87 19.97
C PRO A 175 21.46 -2.88 19.23
N TRP A 176 22.11 -3.32 18.16
CA TRP A 176 23.05 -2.52 17.38
C TRP A 176 22.39 -1.67 16.28
N CYS A 177 21.11 -1.86 15.99
CA CYS A 177 20.48 -1.27 14.79
C CYS A 177 20.01 0.19 14.98
N GLY A 178 19.90 0.67 16.22
CA GLY A 178 19.52 2.06 16.51
C GLY A 178 18.03 2.39 16.33
N TYR A 179 17.18 1.42 15.97
CA TYR A 179 15.74 1.61 15.90
C TYR A 179 15.08 1.50 17.28
N SER A 180 14.03 2.29 17.52
CA SER A 180 13.22 2.19 18.74
C SER A 180 12.31 0.96 18.74
N ASP A 181 11.79 0.60 17.57
CA ASP A 181 10.90 -0.55 17.35
C ASP A 181 11.47 -1.48 16.26
N PRO A 182 11.01 -2.73 16.19
CA PRO A 182 11.55 -3.74 15.27
C PRO A 182 11.61 -3.31 13.80
N PRO A 183 12.81 -3.22 13.20
CA PRO A 183 13.01 -2.91 11.79
C PRO A 183 13.07 -4.17 10.90
N GLU A 184 12.91 -5.35 11.47
CA GLU A 184 12.90 -6.63 10.77
C GLU A 184 11.75 -7.51 11.26
N ALA A 185 11.10 -8.22 10.32
CA ALA A 185 10.04 -9.17 10.63
C ALA A 185 10.00 -10.32 9.64
N ALA A 186 9.56 -11.49 10.13
CA ALA A 186 9.19 -12.64 9.31
C ALA A 186 7.78 -13.09 9.70
N ALA A 187 6.97 -13.47 8.72
CA ALA A 187 5.61 -13.90 8.94
C ALA A 187 5.19 -15.05 8.02
N ILE A 188 4.33 -15.93 8.52
CA ILE A 188 3.56 -16.89 7.73
C ILE A 188 2.11 -16.41 7.71
N VAL A 189 1.56 -16.24 6.51
CA VAL A 189 0.18 -15.78 6.31
C VAL A 189 -0.61 -16.87 5.60
N ASP A 190 -1.70 -17.33 6.21
CA ASP A 190 -2.63 -18.30 5.60
C ASP A 190 -3.74 -17.54 4.85
N PHE A 191 -3.90 -17.85 3.57
CA PHE A 191 -4.96 -17.32 2.71
C PHE A 191 -6.11 -18.34 2.49
N GLY A 192 -6.06 -19.46 3.20
CA GLY A 192 -7.02 -20.54 3.04
C GLY A 192 -6.82 -21.35 1.77
N ASP A 193 -7.61 -22.44 1.66
CA ASP A 193 -7.58 -23.38 0.52
C ASP A 193 -6.16 -23.91 0.21
N GLY A 194 -5.32 -24.02 1.25
CA GLY A 194 -3.94 -24.50 1.16
C GLY A 194 -2.92 -23.47 0.69
N VAL A 195 -3.33 -22.22 0.45
CA VAL A 195 -2.40 -21.15 0.01
C VAL A 195 -1.77 -20.47 1.22
N THR A 196 -0.44 -20.52 1.29
CA THR A 196 0.35 -19.85 2.32
C THR A 196 1.36 -18.90 1.72
N VAL A 197 1.68 -17.83 2.46
CA VAL A 197 2.71 -16.86 2.10
C VAL A 197 3.76 -16.80 3.21
N SER A 198 5.03 -17.03 2.85
CA SER A 198 6.19 -16.74 3.69
C SER A 198 6.69 -15.34 3.37
N TYR A 199 6.71 -14.47 4.35
CA TYR A 199 7.18 -13.09 4.21
C TYR A 199 8.41 -12.84 5.08
N ARG A 200 9.40 -12.19 4.52
CA ARG A 200 10.50 -11.58 5.26
C ARG A 200 10.68 -10.15 4.81
N GLY A 201 10.79 -9.25 5.79
CA GLY A 201 11.11 -7.85 5.53
C GLY A 201 12.21 -7.33 6.46
N SER A 202 13.13 -6.50 5.95
CA SER A 202 14.21 -5.92 6.76
C SER A 202 14.67 -4.57 6.22
N TRP A 203 14.87 -3.62 7.14
CA TRP A 203 15.54 -2.35 6.91
C TRP A 203 17.05 -2.35 7.20
N LEU A 204 17.64 -3.53 7.49
CA LEU A 204 19.00 -3.65 8.02
C LEU A 204 20.04 -4.12 7.00
N HIS A 205 19.68 -4.34 5.74
CA HIS A 205 20.56 -4.98 4.74
C HIS A 205 21.00 -4.03 3.62
N PRO A 206 22.19 -3.43 3.70
CA PRO A 206 22.71 -2.55 2.64
C PRO A 206 23.33 -3.31 1.45
N GLU A 207 23.86 -4.54 1.67
CA GLU A 207 24.72 -5.20 0.68
C GLU A 207 23.96 -5.82 -0.49
N ARG A 208 22.75 -6.30 -0.26
CA ARG A 208 21.92 -6.98 -1.27
C ARG A 208 20.48 -6.47 -1.22
N PRO A 209 20.25 -5.21 -1.59
CA PRO A 209 18.91 -4.65 -1.58
C PRO A 209 18.03 -5.32 -2.65
N THR A 210 16.80 -5.63 -2.29
CA THR A 210 15.76 -6.04 -3.23
C THR A 210 15.12 -4.83 -3.90
N ALA A 211 14.24 -5.05 -4.85
CA ALA A 211 13.29 -4.04 -5.28
C ALA A 211 12.36 -3.60 -4.13
N TRP A 212 11.69 -2.45 -4.26
CA TRP A 212 10.79 -1.94 -3.23
C TRP A 212 9.54 -2.82 -3.02
N ALA A 213 9.04 -3.45 -4.07
CA ALA A 213 7.94 -4.41 -3.95
C ALA A 213 8.38 -5.78 -3.41
N GLY A 214 9.68 -5.99 -3.17
CA GLY A 214 10.25 -7.27 -2.80
C GLY A 214 10.56 -8.17 -3.99
N GLU A 215 11.19 -9.31 -3.70
CA GLU A 215 11.39 -10.43 -4.62
C GLU A 215 10.35 -11.49 -4.28
N TRP A 216 9.58 -11.90 -5.28
CA TRP A 216 8.48 -12.86 -5.13
C TRP A 216 8.77 -14.14 -5.86
N LEU A 217 8.56 -15.27 -5.21
CA LEU A 217 8.52 -16.60 -5.77
C LEU A 217 7.13 -17.19 -5.52
N MET A 218 6.42 -17.60 -6.55
CA MET A 218 5.07 -18.15 -6.46
C MET A 218 5.06 -19.55 -7.05
N GLU A 219 4.70 -20.55 -6.24
CA GLU A 219 4.67 -21.95 -6.62
C GLU A 219 3.26 -22.40 -6.97
N PHE A 220 3.11 -22.94 -8.19
CA PHE A 220 1.86 -23.46 -8.72
C PHE A 220 1.99 -24.95 -9.04
N GLU A 221 0.90 -25.61 -9.26
CA GLU A 221 0.84 -27.01 -9.66
C GLU A 221 1.71 -27.36 -10.89
N GLN A 222 1.75 -26.45 -11.88
CA GLN A 222 2.38 -26.68 -13.18
C GLN A 222 3.55 -25.73 -13.47
N GLY A 223 4.09 -25.07 -12.46
CA GLY A 223 5.22 -24.17 -12.63
C GLY A 223 5.42 -23.19 -11.50
N THR A 224 6.40 -22.34 -11.70
CA THR A 224 6.79 -21.31 -10.73
C THR A 224 6.84 -19.96 -11.42
N VAL A 225 6.43 -18.92 -10.73
CA VAL A 225 6.54 -17.54 -11.20
C VAL A 225 7.46 -16.77 -10.26
N THR A 226 8.46 -16.11 -10.82
CA THR A 226 9.22 -15.10 -10.08
C THR A 226 8.87 -13.72 -10.61
N TRP A 227 8.74 -12.75 -9.70
CA TRP A 227 8.56 -11.37 -10.11
C TRP A 227 9.10 -10.38 -9.10
N THR A 228 9.41 -9.19 -9.60
CA THR A 228 9.84 -8.05 -8.82
C THR A 228 9.37 -6.76 -9.46
N SER A 229 9.22 -5.71 -8.67
CA SER A 229 8.75 -4.40 -9.14
C SER A 229 9.31 -3.28 -8.31
N ARG A 230 9.37 -2.08 -8.90
CA ARG A 230 9.98 -0.91 -8.26
C ARG A 230 11.45 -1.11 -7.91
N GLY A 231 12.21 -1.63 -8.86
CA GLY A 231 13.64 -1.94 -8.69
C GLY A 231 14.58 -0.74 -8.85
N ASP A 232 14.07 0.44 -9.15
CA ASP A 232 14.87 1.63 -9.42
C ASP A 232 15.76 2.02 -8.23
N ARG A 233 17.03 2.20 -8.52
CA ARG A 233 18.04 2.69 -7.56
C ARG A 233 18.09 4.22 -7.49
N SER A 234 17.52 4.90 -8.47
CA SER A 234 17.64 6.34 -8.66
C SER A 234 16.62 7.16 -7.88
N GLY A 235 15.61 6.53 -7.27
CA GLY A 235 14.46 7.21 -6.67
C GLY A 235 13.55 7.87 -7.70
N LEU A 236 13.86 7.75 -8.99
CA LEU A 236 12.99 8.13 -10.08
C LEU A 236 11.90 7.06 -10.22
N ARG A 237 10.67 7.50 -10.41
CA ARG A 237 9.48 6.65 -10.57
C ARG A 237 9.58 5.89 -11.89
N SER A 238 10.25 4.75 -11.87
CA SER A 238 10.52 3.94 -13.06
C SER A 238 10.06 2.51 -12.83
N ALA A 239 9.47 1.90 -13.86
CA ALA A 239 9.26 0.46 -13.95
C ALA A 239 10.51 -0.27 -14.50
N GLU A 240 11.64 0.45 -14.63
CA GLU A 240 12.92 -0.13 -15.03
C GLU A 240 13.37 -1.14 -13.98
N GLY A 241 13.66 -2.35 -14.43
CA GLY A 241 13.93 -3.48 -13.53
C GLY A 241 12.71 -4.29 -13.13
N ASP A 242 11.50 -3.85 -13.45
CA ASP A 242 10.30 -4.69 -13.31
C ASP A 242 10.45 -5.95 -14.19
N ALA A 243 10.18 -7.11 -13.61
CA ALA A 243 10.31 -8.38 -14.31
C ALA A 243 9.31 -9.41 -13.80
N VAL A 244 8.80 -10.21 -14.70
CA VAL A 244 8.01 -11.41 -14.40
C VAL A 244 8.53 -12.54 -15.28
N SER A 245 8.85 -13.68 -14.67
CA SER A 245 9.32 -14.88 -15.37
C SER A 245 8.53 -16.10 -14.94
N VAL A 246 8.15 -16.92 -15.89
CA VAL A 246 7.43 -18.18 -15.67
C VAL A 246 8.37 -19.35 -15.97
N TYR A 247 8.45 -20.28 -15.04
CA TYR A 247 9.25 -21.50 -15.13
C TYR A 247 8.32 -22.69 -15.20
N ARG A 248 8.43 -23.49 -16.27
CA ARG A 248 7.71 -24.77 -16.42
C ARG A 248 8.73 -25.90 -16.50
N HIS A 249 8.35 -27.08 -16.03
CA HIS A 249 9.26 -28.24 -16.04
C HIS A 249 9.76 -28.54 -17.45
N GLY A 250 11.07 -28.70 -17.60
CA GLY A 250 11.71 -29.06 -18.88
C GLY A 250 11.78 -27.94 -19.92
N THR A 251 11.42 -26.70 -19.57
CA THR A 251 11.47 -25.56 -20.50
C THR A 251 12.45 -24.47 -20.04
N VAL A 252 12.85 -23.62 -20.98
CA VAL A 252 13.55 -22.37 -20.66
C VAL A 252 12.54 -21.40 -20.05
N PRO A 253 12.93 -20.63 -19.03
CA PRO A 253 12.04 -19.63 -18.43
C PRO A 253 11.50 -18.62 -19.44
N ASP A 254 10.19 -18.41 -19.44
CA ASP A 254 9.54 -17.38 -20.25
C ASP A 254 9.53 -16.04 -19.50
N ARG A 255 10.18 -15.04 -20.08
CA ARG A 255 10.05 -13.66 -19.58
C ARG A 255 8.75 -13.05 -20.13
N ILE A 256 7.85 -12.69 -19.24
CA ILE A 256 6.52 -12.19 -19.61
C ILE A 256 6.63 -10.72 -20.04
N ALA A 257 6.03 -10.40 -21.19
CA ALA A 257 5.88 -9.02 -21.63
C ALA A 257 4.96 -8.26 -20.67
N LEU A 258 5.47 -7.19 -20.10
CA LEU A 258 4.72 -6.36 -19.16
C LEU A 258 3.71 -5.47 -19.91
N PRO A 259 2.53 -5.21 -19.33
CA PRO A 259 1.59 -4.27 -19.93
C PRO A 259 2.18 -2.85 -19.94
N HIS A 260 1.93 -2.13 -21.03
CA HIS A 260 2.20 -0.70 -21.05
C HIS A 260 1.15 0.03 -20.19
N LEU A 261 1.62 0.85 -19.26
CA LEU A 261 0.79 1.74 -18.45
C LEU A 261 1.27 3.18 -18.69
N GLU A 262 0.40 4.06 -19.15
CA GLU A 262 0.74 5.48 -19.32
C GLU A 262 1.05 6.14 -17.99
N LEU A 263 0.26 5.81 -16.96
CA LEU A 263 0.40 6.28 -15.59
C LEU A 263 0.53 5.09 -14.65
N PHE A 264 1.51 5.12 -13.80
CA PHE A 264 1.77 4.09 -12.78
C PHE A 264 2.22 4.75 -11.46
N ASP A 265 2.47 3.96 -10.42
CA ASP A 265 2.80 4.46 -9.09
C ASP A 265 1.68 5.38 -8.54
N ARG A 266 2.02 6.46 -7.88
CA ARG A 266 1.06 7.45 -7.35
C ARG A 266 0.23 8.11 -8.44
N ALA A 267 0.82 8.36 -9.61
CA ALA A 267 0.08 8.88 -10.75
C ALA A 267 -0.99 7.91 -11.24
N GLY A 268 -0.70 6.60 -11.25
CA GLY A 268 -1.68 5.56 -11.56
C GLY A 268 -2.81 5.49 -10.52
N ALA A 269 -2.50 5.62 -9.23
CA ALA A 269 -3.52 5.66 -8.17
C ALA A 269 -4.42 6.89 -8.30
N LEU A 270 -3.82 8.06 -8.57
CA LEU A 270 -4.57 9.30 -8.78
C LEU A 270 -5.46 9.24 -10.02
N ASP A 271 -4.97 8.66 -11.12
CA ASP A 271 -5.74 8.46 -12.34
C ASP A 271 -6.93 7.51 -12.11
N ALA A 272 -6.70 6.39 -11.41
CA ALA A 272 -7.78 5.47 -11.05
C ALA A 272 -8.87 6.14 -10.20
N PHE A 273 -8.48 6.96 -9.23
CA PHE A 273 -9.40 7.74 -8.41
C PHE A 273 -10.21 8.72 -9.27
N THR A 274 -9.54 9.52 -10.10
CA THR A 274 -10.22 10.53 -10.92
C THR A 274 -11.13 9.94 -11.98
N ARG A 275 -10.72 8.85 -12.64
CA ARG A 275 -11.58 8.15 -13.60
C ARG A 275 -12.81 7.56 -12.93
N ALA A 276 -12.65 6.98 -11.74
CA ALA A 276 -13.78 6.43 -10.99
C ALA A 276 -14.79 7.52 -10.62
N LEU A 277 -14.33 8.69 -10.16
CA LEU A 277 -15.21 9.84 -9.88
C LEU A 277 -15.94 10.33 -11.13
N ALA A 278 -15.24 10.48 -12.25
CA ALA A 278 -15.82 10.94 -13.50
C ALA A 278 -16.85 9.96 -14.07
N ALA A 279 -16.64 8.66 -13.89
CA ALA A 279 -17.52 7.61 -14.38
C ALA A 279 -18.64 7.22 -13.38
N GLY A 280 -18.59 7.74 -12.15
CA GLY A 280 -19.51 7.31 -11.07
C GLY A 280 -19.31 5.84 -10.67
N THR A 281 -18.10 5.30 -10.81
CA THR A 281 -17.76 3.91 -10.49
C THR A 281 -16.94 3.81 -9.20
N THR A 282 -16.77 2.60 -8.68
CA THR A 282 -15.95 2.33 -7.51
C THR A 282 -14.49 2.09 -7.95
N PRO A 283 -13.50 2.86 -7.43
CA PRO A 283 -12.09 2.59 -7.71
C PRO A 283 -11.61 1.32 -7.00
N GLU A 284 -10.54 0.72 -7.49
CA GLU A 284 -9.82 -0.28 -6.72
C GLU A 284 -9.15 0.38 -5.49
N SER A 285 -8.79 -0.40 -4.47
CA SER A 285 -8.23 0.09 -3.19
C SER A 285 -9.12 1.15 -2.47
N THR A 286 -10.44 1.02 -2.54
CA THR A 286 -11.29 1.79 -1.61
C THR A 286 -10.87 1.56 -0.17
N ALA A 287 -11.17 2.50 0.73
CA ALA A 287 -10.87 2.31 2.15
C ALA A 287 -11.53 1.03 2.72
N GLY A 288 -12.75 0.71 2.25
CA GLY A 288 -13.44 -0.54 2.63
C GLY A 288 -12.68 -1.79 2.19
N GLU A 289 -12.18 -1.80 0.94
CA GLU A 289 -11.32 -2.88 0.45
C GLU A 289 -9.98 -2.92 1.20
N ASN A 290 -9.40 -1.77 1.50
CA ASN A 290 -8.12 -1.66 2.21
C ASN A 290 -8.18 -2.13 3.68
N LEU A 291 -9.37 -2.29 4.28
CA LEU A 291 -9.50 -2.85 5.64
C LEU A 291 -8.78 -4.18 5.79
N GLY A 292 -8.77 -5.03 4.76
CA GLY A 292 -8.04 -6.30 4.78
C GLY A 292 -6.52 -6.12 4.86
N SER A 293 -5.96 -5.15 4.14
CA SER A 293 -4.52 -4.83 4.18
C SER A 293 -4.13 -4.27 5.54
N LEU A 294 -4.94 -3.37 6.10
CA LEU A 294 -4.73 -2.82 7.44
C LEU A 294 -4.87 -3.91 8.51
N ALA A 295 -5.87 -4.78 8.41
CA ALA A 295 -6.07 -5.89 9.34
C ALA A 295 -4.88 -6.85 9.35
N LEU A 296 -4.30 -7.16 8.18
CA LEU A 296 -3.10 -7.99 8.09
C LEU A 296 -1.89 -7.31 8.75
N ALA A 297 -1.68 -6.01 8.51
CA ALA A 297 -0.59 -5.27 9.12
C ALA A 297 -0.70 -5.21 10.65
N LEU A 298 -1.86 -4.84 11.17
CA LEU A 298 -2.11 -4.77 12.61
C LEU A 298 -2.14 -6.17 13.26
N GLY A 299 -2.61 -7.17 12.53
CA GLY A 299 -2.56 -8.57 12.95
C GLY A 299 -1.13 -9.10 13.06
N ALA A 300 -0.26 -8.77 12.10
CA ALA A 300 1.16 -9.11 12.15
C ALA A 300 1.88 -8.47 13.35
N ILE A 301 1.58 -7.19 13.62
CA ILE A 301 2.10 -6.49 14.80
C ILE A 301 1.66 -7.20 16.07
N ARG A 302 0.36 -7.45 16.21
CA ARG A 302 -0.19 -8.14 17.38
C ARG A 302 0.41 -9.53 17.56
N SER A 303 0.56 -10.29 16.47
CA SER A 303 1.19 -11.62 16.51
C SER A 303 2.65 -11.54 16.99
N ALA A 304 3.41 -10.56 16.52
CA ALA A 304 4.79 -10.35 16.97
C ALA A 304 4.88 -9.98 18.47
N GLU A 305 3.94 -9.20 18.97
CA GLU A 305 3.86 -8.78 20.38
C GLU A 305 3.45 -9.95 21.30
N CYS A 306 2.36 -10.66 20.96
CA CYS A 306 1.86 -11.77 21.79
C CYS A 306 2.60 -13.11 21.54
N ARG A 307 3.38 -13.22 20.46
CA ARG A 307 4.09 -14.44 20.02
C ARG A 307 3.16 -15.62 19.70
N GLU A 308 1.97 -15.33 19.24
CA GLU A 308 0.95 -16.30 18.86
C GLU A 308 0.37 -15.95 17.49
N PRO A 309 -0.14 -16.95 16.73
CA PRO A 309 -0.90 -16.67 15.52
C PRO A 309 -2.16 -15.84 15.81
N VAL A 310 -2.48 -14.90 14.94
CA VAL A 310 -3.66 -14.04 15.05
C VAL A 310 -4.64 -14.34 13.94
N GLN A 311 -5.91 -14.59 14.33
CA GLN A 311 -7.02 -14.70 13.39
C GLN A 311 -7.39 -13.31 12.86
N LEU A 312 -7.49 -13.17 11.55
CA LEU A 312 -7.87 -11.93 10.89
C LEU A 312 -9.39 -11.94 10.63
N MET A 313 -10.06 -10.91 11.14
CA MET A 313 -11.48 -10.74 10.85
C MET A 313 -11.62 -10.09 9.47
N THR A 314 -11.97 -10.88 8.48
CA THR A 314 -12.33 -10.40 7.14
C THR A 314 -13.81 -10.04 7.11
N SER A 315 -14.20 -9.11 6.23
CA SER A 315 -15.59 -8.67 6.04
C SER A 315 -16.59 -9.80 5.74
N ALA A 316 -16.09 -10.99 5.38
CA ALA A 316 -16.92 -12.18 5.14
C ALA A 316 -17.43 -12.86 6.43
N ASN A 317 -16.80 -12.62 7.58
CA ASN A 317 -17.16 -13.24 8.87
C ASN A 317 -18.03 -12.34 9.77
N SER A 318 -18.54 -11.24 9.24
CA SER A 318 -19.38 -10.27 9.97
C SER A 318 -20.85 -10.33 9.58
N ARG A 319 -21.35 -11.51 9.15
CA ARG A 319 -22.79 -11.79 8.94
C ARG A 319 -23.28 -12.84 9.90
#